data_969248d5ed729623268057931e20fea5
#
_entry.id   969248d5ed729623268057931e20fea5
#
_cell.length_a   1.000
_cell.length_b   1.000
_cell.length_c   1.000
_cell.angle_alpha   90.00
_cell.angle_beta   90.00
_cell.angle_gamma   90.00
#
_symmetry.space_group_name_H-M   'P 1'
#
loop_
_entity.id
_entity.type
_entity.pdbx_description
1 polymer ?
#
loop_
_entity_poly.entity_id
_entity_poly.type
_entity_poly.pdbx_seq_one_letter_code
_entity_poly.pdbx_strand_id
1 'polypeptide(L)' 'MTDTTATLYRMVLPDHICPFGLAAKQILEEAGFRVEDNILSSREEVNAFEAEQGVATTPLIFIDDECIGGAEDLERYLQG' A
#
# COMPACT_ATOMS: atom_id res chain seq x y z
N MET A 1 7.42 -16.63 -14.01
CA MET A 1 8.07 -15.87 -12.95
C MET A 1 7.85 -14.39 -13.15
N THR A 2 7.24 -13.77 -12.19
CA THR A 2 6.96 -12.35 -12.29
C THR A 2 7.94 -11.58 -11.44
N ASP A 3 8.71 -10.71 -12.07
CA ASP A 3 9.53 -9.73 -11.37
C ASP A 3 8.75 -8.43 -11.18
N THR A 4 7.45 -8.56 -11.04
CA THR A 4 6.59 -7.40 -10.88
C THR A 4 6.81 -6.78 -9.52
N THR A 5 7.04 -5.47 -9.50
CA THR A 5 7.24 -4.73 -8.26
C THR A 5 5.93 -4.09 -7.84
N ALA A 6 5.56 -4.31 -6.59
CA ALA A 6 4.41 -3.67 -5.98
C ALA A 6 4.93 -2.60 -5.02
N THR A 7 4.48 -1.37 -5.19
CA THR A 7 4.86 -0.26 -4.32
C THR A 7 3.73 -0.05 -3.32
N LEU A 8 4.06 -0.12 -2.05
CA LEU A 8 3.09 0.01 -0.96
C LEU A 8 3.41 1.23 -0.12
N TYR A 9 2.41 2.08 0.09
CA TYR A 9 2.52 3.21 1.02
C TYR A 9 1.60 2.93 2.19
N ARG A 10 2.16 2.81 3.39
CA ARG A 10 1.37 2.54 4.58
C ARG A 10 1.76 3.44 5.73
N MET A 11 0.82 3.65 6.62
CA MET A 11 1.01 4.53 7.78
C MET A 11 1.47 3.72 8.99
N VAL A 12 2.59 4.13 9.59
CA VAL A 12 3.05 3.56 10.85
C VAL A 12 3.40 4.74 11.76
N LEU A 13 2.55 5.00 12.74
CA LEU A 13 2.77 6.07 13.70
C LEU A 13 3.30 5.46 15.00
N PRO A 14 3.98 6.27 15.84
CA PRO A 14 4.56 5.76 17.10
C PRO A 14 3.54 5.07 18.01
N ASP A 15 2.30 5.51 17.98
CA ASP A 15 1.23 4.97 18.83
C ASP A 15 0.12 4.27 18.05
N HIS A 16 0.29 4.10 16.75
CA HIS A 16 -0.75 3.49 15.93
C HIS A 16 -0.17 2.87 14.66
N ILE A 17 -0.40 1.58 14.50
CA ILE A 17 -0.01 0.86 13.29
C ILE A 17 -1.29 0.45 12.57
N CYS A 18 -1.43 0.87 11.31
CA CYS A 18 -2.60 0.53 10.52
C CYS A 18 -2.57 -0.95 10.12
N PRO A 19 -3.51 -1.78 10.62
CA PRO A 19 -3.51 -3.21 10.30
C PRO A 19 -3.79 -3.50 8.83
N PHE A 20 -4.49 -2.60 8.14
CA PHE A 20 -4.77 -2.78 6.71
C PHE A 20 -3.48 -2.69 5.88
N GLY A 21 -2.54 -1.86 6.31
CA GLY A 21 -1.24 -1.78 5.64
C GLY A 21 -0.44 -3.05 5.77
N LEU A 22 -0.45 -3.66 6.95
CA LEU A 22 0.22 -4.94 7.16
C LEU A 22 -0.44 -6.05 6.36
N ALA A 23 -1.77 -6.06 6.32
CA ALA A 23 -2.50 -7.05 5.54
C ALA A 23 -2.16 -6.94 4.05
N ALA A 24 -2.11 -5.72 3.53
CA ALA A 24 -1.76 -5.50 2.13
C ALA A 24 -0.35 -6.01 1.83
N LYS A 25 0.59 -5.76 2.72
CA LYS A 25 1.97 -6.23 2.56
C LYS A 25 2.02 -7.75 2.48
N GLN A 26 1.32 -8.42 3.39
CA GLN A 26 1.27 -9.89 3.40
C GLN A 26 0.65 -10.44 2.12
N ILE A 27 -0.45 -9.84 1.66
CA ILE A 27 -1.11 -10.26 0.44
C ILE A 27 -0.15 -10.16 -0.75
N LEU A 28 0.57 -9.06 -0.85
CA LEU A 28 1.51 -8.86 -1.94
C LEU A 28 2.66 -9.87 -1.90
N GLU A 29 3.19 -10.14 -0.71
CA GLU A 29 4.27 -11.10 -0.54
C GLU A 29 3.81 -12.51 -0.90
N GLU A 30 2.62 -12.89 -0.47
CA GLU A 30 2.07 -14.20 -0.77
C GLU A 30 1.78 -14.37 -2.25
N ALA A 31 1.44 -13.29 -2.93
CA ALA A 31 1.19 -13.32 -4.36
C ALA A 31 2.47 -13.37 -5.21
N GLY A 32 3.62 -13.24 -4.58
CA GLY A 32 4.90 -13.33 -5.27
C GLY A 32 5.45 -12.03 -5.81
N PHE A 33 4.87 -10.90 -5.41
CA PHE A 33 5.37 -9.60 -5.82
C PHE A 33 6.60 -9.19 -5.02
N ARG A 34 7.47 -8.42 -5.65
CA ARG A 34 8.55 -7.75 -4.96
C ARG A 34 7.95 -6.49 -4.34
N VAL A 35 7.97 -6.39 -3.01
CA VAL A 35 7.30 -5.29 -2.31
C VAL A 35 8.28 -4.18 -1.95
N GLU A 36 7.98 -2.97 -2.42
CA GLU A 36 8.65 -1.76 -1.93
C GLU A 36 7.75 -1.17 -0.85
N ASP A 37 8.18 -1.32 0.40
CA ASP A 37 7.40 -0.88 1.55
C ASP A 37 7.82 0.52 1.95
N ASN A 38 6.97 1.50 1.63
CA ASN A 38 7.21 2.91 1.96
C ASN A 38 6.36 3.29 3.16
N ILE A 39 7.02 3.64 4.24
CA ILE A 39 6.35 3.94 5.49
C ILE A 39 6.17 5.44 5.66
N LEU A 40 4.93 5.85 5.95
CA LEU A 40 4.59 7.22 6.28
C LEU A 40 4.55 7.29 7.81
N SER A 41 5.53 7.94 8.40
CA SER A 41 5.75 7.85 9.84
C SER A 41 5.20 9.03 10.65
N SER A 42 4.55 9.99 10.00
CA SER A 42 3.92 11.11 10.68
C SER A 42 2.62 11.49 10.01
N ARG A 43 1.75 12.17 10.76
CA ARG A 43 0.49 12.68 10.20
C ARG A 43 0.73 13.64 9.06
N GLU A 44 1.77 14.45 9.17
CA GLU A 44 2.11 15.40 8.10
C GLU A 44 2.47 14.68 6.82
N GLU A 45 3.25 13.61 6.91
CA GLU A 45 3.61 12.81 5.76
C GLU A 45 2.38 12.15 5.14
N VAL A 46 1.50 11.61 5.99
CA VAL A 46 0.27 10.97 5.51
C VAL A 46 -0.61 11.98 4.79
N ASN A 47 -0.83 13.15 5.40
CA ASN A 47 -1.67 14.18 4.80
C ASN A 47 -1.10 14.70 3.48
N ALA A 48 0.21 14.91 3.44
CA ALA A 48 0.87 15.37 2.22
C ALA A 48 0.75 14.32 1.11
N PHE A 49 0.94 13.05 1.46
CA PHE A 49 0.83 11.96 0.51
C PHE A 49 -0.59 11.86 -0.04
N GLU A 50 -1.58 11.91 0.82
CA GLU A 50 -2.98 11.81 0.42
C GLU A 50 -3.37 12.97 -0.50
N ALA A 51 -2.92 14.17 -0.18
CA ALA A 51 -3.19 15.34 -1.01
C ALA A 51 -2.51 15.22 -2.38
N GLU A 52 -1.27 14.76 -2.40
CA GLU A 52 -0.50 14.61 -3.63
C GLU A 52 -1.11 13.55 -4.54
N GLN A 53 -1.55 12.44 -3.98
CA GLN A 53 -2.12 11.33 -4.75
C GLN A 53 -3.61 11.47 -5.01
N GLY A 54 -4.25 12.43 -4.37
CA GLY A 54 -5.69 12.62 -4.52
C GLY A 54 -6.52 11.53 -3.89
N VAL A 55 -6.02 10.91 -2.83
CA VAL A 55 -6.72 9.84 -2.11
C VAL A 55 -7.01 10.27 -0.69
N ALA A 56 -7.98 9.64 -0.07
CA ALA A 56 -8.42 9.99 1.28
C ALA A 56 -7.96 9.01 2.35
N THR A 57 -7.39 7.88 1.96
CA THR A 57 -7.03 6.82 2.91
C THR A 57 -5.72 6.15 2.52
N THR A 58 -5.11 5.48 3.51
CA THR A 58 -3.99 4.56 3.32
C THR A 58 -4.43 3.19 3.80
N PRO A 59 -3.83 2.09 3.36
CA PRO A 59 -2.67 2.00 2.46
C PRO A 59 -3.01 2.31 1.01
N LEU A 60 -2.00 2.64 0.23
CA LEU A 60 -2.14 2.83 -1.21
C LEU A 60 -1.12 1.95 -1.90
N ILE A 61 -1.56 1.22 -2.90
CA ILE A 61 -0.75 0.21 -3.57
C ILE A 61 -0.68 0.50 -5.06
N PHE A 62 0.53 0.41 -5.61
CA PHE A 62 0.76 0.49 -7.05
C PHE A 62 1.41 -0.81 -7.49
N ILE A 63 0.90 -1.40 -8.55
CA ILE A 63 1.52 -2.57 -9.16
C ILE A 63 1.93 -2.19 -10.56
N ASP A 64 3.23 -2.19 -10.81
CA ASP A 64 3.81 -1.89 -12.12
C ASP A 64 3.26 -0.56 -12.67
N ASP A 65 3.31 0.49 -11.85
CA ASP A 65 2.83 1.84 -12.13
C ASP A 65 1.31 1.99 -12.23
N GLU A 66 0.57 0.93 -12.00
CA GLU A 66 -0.88 0.99 -11.99
C GLU A 66 -1.38 1.18 -10.56
N CYS A 67 -2.18 2.20 -10.33
CA CYS A 67 -2.75 2.46 -9.02
C CYS A 67 -3.87 1.46 -8.73
N ILE A 68 -3.64 0.61 -7.73
CA ILE A 68 -4.62 -0.42 -7.36
C ILE A 68 -5.61 0.14 -6.33
N GLY A 69 -5.11 0.90 -5.37
CA GLY A 69 -5.93 1.44 -4.30
C GLY A 69 -5.57 0.86 -2.96
N GLY A 70 -6.56 0.58 -2.12
CA GLY A 70 -6.36 0.05 -0.80
C GLY A 70 -6.32 -1.47 -0.75
N ALA A 71 -6.35 -2.03 0.47
CA ALA A 71 -6.25 -3.47 0.65
C ALA A 71 -7.41 -4.23 0.00
N GLU A 72 -8.62 -3.71 0.09
CA GLU A 72 -9.78 -4.33 -0.54
C GLU A 72 -9.64 -4.36 -2.06
N ASP A 73 -9.18 -3.27 -2.62
CA ASP A 73 -8.98 -3.17 -4.06
C ASP A 73 -7.91 -4.14 -4.52
N LEU A 74 -6.88 -4.33 -3.69
CA LEU A 74 -5.83 -5.29 -3.97
C LEU A 74 -6.39 -6.72 -4.01
N GLU A 75 -7.23 -7.06 -3.05
CA GLU A 75 -7.84 -8.38 -3.01
C GLU A 75 -8.66 -8.66 -4.27
N ARG A 76 -9.45 -7.69 -4.70
CA ARG A 76 -10.22 -7.82 -5.94
C ARG A 76 -9.33 -7.98 -7.16
N TYR A 77 -8.25 -7.21 -7.20
CA TYR A 77 -7.29 -7.26 -8.30
C TYR A 77 -6.70 -8.66 -8.44
N LEU A 78 -6.35 -9.28 -7.30
CA LEU A 78 -5.73 -10.60 -7.30
C LEU A 78 -6.71 -11.73 -7.53
N GLN A 79 -7.98 -11.51 -7.25
CA GLN A 79 -9.01 -12.50 -7.51
C GLN A 79 -9.41 -12.60 -8.97
N GLY A 80 -9.00 -11.65 -9.74
CA GLY A 80 -9.23 -11.70 -11.14
C GLY A 80 -10.02 -10.62 -11.75
#